data_4a336de984c5dab397223074bb01851e
#
_entry.id   4a336de984c5dab397223074bb01851e
#
_cell.length_a   1.000
_cell.length_b   1.000
_cell.length_c   1.000
_cell.angle_alpha   90.00
_cell.angle_beta   90.00
_cell.angle_gamma   90.00
#
_symmetry.space_group_name_H-M   'P 1'
#
loop_
_entity.id
_entity.type
_entity.pdbx_description
1 polymer ?
#
loop_
_entity_poly.entity_id
_entity_poly.type
_entity_poly.pdbx_seq_one_letter_code
_entity_poly.pdbx_strand_id
1 'polypeptide(L)'
;MITSNTQTDSHPYPKIRPEHLGPNSPAGKVARMTVGDNNADEFAGLDVNDPIFDADSPTLSDQFPAPYGQAHNPSSDRAGTSPGSFANKPNIGGPRMFSSPDTPGMPAPSAKTAWDFLPDGWTTEETDSHATGCLGHNIGLTAEEYLAGKLATTYIRAVPNDPNFKPVTQLESARLGIVTPEMRRVAEREPHLTPEQVRDEIAAGRLIIPANRKHLAKNLDPMCIGRASKTKINANMGASPVSSGTEEEVEKLRWAEQWGGDTVMDLSTGGDLDATRAAILEHSTVPIGTVPIYSMIIGRKLEDLNEEIIMDTLRHQAEQGVDYFTIHAGVRKGHLKFVKNRLIGIVSRGGSLLAKWMLVHNRENIMYDMWEDICDLMREYDVSFSIGDGLRPGGLADATDEAQLLELATIGELTERAWRRGVQVMVEGPGHVPLDQIEYNMKLQRTLCHGAPFYILGPLVTDVFPGYDHIT
;
A
#
# COMPACT_ATOMS: atom_id res chain seq x y z
N MET A 1 -47.03 -8.96 38.66
CA MET A 1 -46.33 -7.66 38.57
C MET A 1 -44.96 -7.94 37.99
N ILE A 2 -44.80 -7.65 36.71
CA ILE A 2 -43.53 -7.79 36.01
C ILE A 2 -42.93 -6.39 36.01
N THR A 3 -41.90 -6.17 36.77
CA THR A 3 -41.12 -4.94 36.72
C THR A 3 -40.11 -5.08 35.60
N SER A 4 -40.41 -4.51 34.43
CA SER A 4 -39.49 -4.33 33.36
C SER A 4 -38.54 -3.18 33.71
N ASN A 5 -37.31 -3.51 34.04
CA ASN A 5 -36.23 -2.53 34.08
C ASN A 5 -35.68 -2.37 32.66
N THR A 6 -36.34 -1.55 31.85
CA THR A 6 -35.79 -1.08 30.58
C THR A 6 -34.89 0.12 30.87
N GLN A 7 -33.62 -0.14 31.12
CA GLN A 7 -32.61 0.86 30.89
C GLN A 7 -32.54 1.08 29.35
N THR A 8 -33.13 2.16 28.90
CA THR A 8 -32.97 2.62 27.53
C THR A 8 -31.53 3.03 27.35
N ASP A 9 -30.76 2.17 26.68
CA ASP A 9 -29.42 2.55 26.16
C ASP A 9 -29.61 3.79 25.27
N SER A 10 -28.95 4.87 25.62
CA SER A 10 -29.04 6.17 24.93
C SER A 10 -28.37 6.19 23.58
N HIS A 11 -27.91 5.06 23.06
CA HIS A 11 -27.32 4.97 21.74
C HIS A 11 -28.40 4.63 20.67
N PRO A 12 -28.51 5.42 19.61
CA PRO A 12 -29.53 5.21 18.57
C PRO A 12 -29.33 3.93 17.76
N TYR A 13 -28.21 3.21 17.95
CA TYR A 13 -27.87 2.00 17.20
C TYR A 13 -27.75 0.80 18.15
N PRO A 14 -28.23 -0.38 17.75
CA PRO A 14 -28.05 -1.59 18.54
C PRO A 14 -26.56 -1.91 18.65
N LYS A 15 -26.04 -2.02 19.86
CA LYS A 15 -24.68 -2.55 20.08
C LYS A 15 -24.65 -3.99 19.58
N ILE A 16 -23.65 -4.31 18.74
CA ILE A 16 -23.35 -5.70 18.40
C ILE A 16 -22.92 -6.37 19.71
N ARG A 17 -23.72 -7.32 20.18
CA ARG A 17 -23.41 -8.04 21.41
C ARG A 17 -22.51 -9.23 21.10
N PRO A 18 -21.62 -9.64 22.04
CA PRO A 18 -20.73 -10.79 21.84
C PRO A 18 -21.46 -12.07 21.38
N GLU A 19 -22.69 -12.28 21.83
CA GLU A 19 -23.52 -13.41 21.41
C GLU A 19 -23.88 -13.37 19.91
N HIS A 20 -23.86 -12.20 19.27
CA HIS A 20 -24.07 -12.07 17.82
C HIS A 20 -22.84 -12.43 17.01
N LEU A 21 -21.67 -12.47 17.65
CA LEU A 21 -20.38 -12.86 17.09
C LEU A 21 -20.00 -14.31 17.42
N GLY A 22 -20.91 -15.03 18.07
CA GLY A 22 -20.72 -16.45 18.38
C GLY A 22 -20.39 -17.29 17.15
N PRO A 23 -19.74 -18.45 17.34
CA PRO A 23 -19.25 -19.29 16.26
C PRO A 23 -20.30 -19.71 15.22
N ASN A 24 -21.56 -19.63 15.54
CA ASN A 24 -22.67 -19.98 14.64
C ASN A 24 -23.40 -18.73 14.09
N SER A 25 -23.00 -17.52 14.45
CA SER A 25 -23.56 -16.30 13.89
C SER A 25 -23.09 -16.09 12.44
N PRO A 26 -23.83 -15.33 11.60
CA PRO A 26 -23.38 -14.97 10.26
C PRO A 26 -22.00 -14.30 10.28
N ALA A 27 -21.76 -13.35 11.17
CA ALA A 27 -20.49 -12.68 11.34
C ALA A 27 -19.37 -13.63 11.80
N GLY A 28 -19.64 -14.53 12.75
CA GLY A 28 -18.71 -15.55 13.18
C GLY A 28 -18.43 -16.63 12.13
N LYS A 29 -19.35 -16.86 11.19
CA LYS A 29 -19.12 -17.73 10.01
C LYS A 29 -18.24 -17.03 8.98
N VAL A 30 -18.46 -15.75 8.73
CA VAL A 30 -17.63 -14.95 7.82
C VAL A 30 -16.21 -14.84 8.37
N ALA A 31 -16.03 -14.52 9.64
CA ALA A 31 -14.72 -14.48 10.28
C ALA A 31 -13.98 -15.83 10.19
N ARG A 32 -14.69 -16.96 10.28
CA ARG A 32 -14.12 -18.31 10.09
C ARG A 32 -13.80 -18.63 8.63
N MET A 33 -14.58 -18.13 7.70
CA MET A 33 -14.27 -18.32 6.27
C MET A 33 -13.02 -17.55 5.86
N THR A 34 -12.71 -16.42 6.49
CA THR A 34 -11.50 -15.65 6.25
C THR A 34 -10.26 -16.25 6.89
N VAL A 35 -10.41 -16.95 8.03
CA VAL A 35 -9.30 -17.63 8.73
C VAL A 35 -9.13 -19.09 8.27
N GLY A 36 -9.99 -19.58 7.37
CA GLY A 36 -10.13 -21.01 7.04
C GLY A 36 -10.94 -21.73 8.13
N ASP A 37 -11.39 -22.95 7.85
CA ASP A 37 -12.25 -23.76 8.75
C ASP A 37 -11.59 -24.13 10.10
N ASN A 38 -10.55 -23.44 10.51
CA ASN A 38 -9.75 -23.78 11.67
C ASN A 38 -10.07 -22.88 12.84
N ASN A 39 -10.44 -23.52 13.86
CA ASN A 39 -10.72 -23.18 15.24
C ASN A 39 -9.99 -21.91 15.72
N ALA A 40 -10.74 -21.06 16.46
CA ALA A 40 -10.17 -20.08 17.37
C ALA A 40 -9.12 -20.70 18.33
N ASP A 41 -9.12 -22.00 18.48
CA ASP A 41 -8.15 -22.79 19.25
C ASP A 41 -6.74 -22.85 18.61
N GLU A 42 -6.57 -22.63 17.30
CA GLU A 42 -5.22 -22.55 16.69
C GLU A 42 -4.44 -21.32 17.14
N PHE A 43 -5.14 -20.23 17.45
CA PHE A 43 -4.51 -19.06 18.08
C PHE A 43 -4.38 -19.21 19.61
N ALA A 44 -5.11 -20.14 20.22
CA ALA A 44 -5.02 -20.41 21.66
C ALA A 44 -3.68 -21.04 22.08
N GLY A 45 -2.94 -21.60 21.14
CA GLY A 45 -1.63 -22.21 21.36
C GLY A 45 -0.43 -21.25 21.22
N LEU A 46 -0.63 -19.98 20.91
CA LEU A 46 0.45 -19.01 20.95
C LEU A 46 0.83 -18.77 22.42
N ASP A 47 1.90 -19.40 22.86
CA ASP A 47 2.48 -19.13 24.19
C ASP A 47 3.19 -17.77 24.10
N VAL A 48 2.66 -16.78 24.84
CA VAL A 48 3.27 -15.46 24.99
C VAL A 48 4.64 -15.49 25.63
N ASN A 49 5.02 -16.63 26.24
CA ASN A 49 6.34 -16.86 26.82
C ASN A 49 7.29 -17.62 25.87
N ASP A 50 6.86 -17.91 24.64
CA ASP A 50 7.72 -18.53 23.64
C ASP A 50 8.91 -17.58 23.37
N PRO A 51 10.17 -18.03 23.48
CA PRO A 51 11.35 -17.20 23.23
C PRO A 51 11.45 -16.64 21.81
N ILE A 52 10.53 -17.03 20.91
CA ILE A 52 10.36 -16.42 19.58
C ILE A 52 9.75 -15.00 19.67
N PHE A 53 9.08 -14.66 20.77
CA PHE A 53 8.63 -13.32 21.09
C PHE A 53 9.71 -12.62 21.90
N ASP A 54 10.72 -12.14 21.22
CA ASP A 54 11.89 -11.50 21.84
C ASP A 54 11.46 -10.34 22.76
N ALA A 55 11.85 -10.45 24.03
CA ALA A 55 11.56 -9.43 25.03
C ALA A 55 12.25 -8.09 24.74
N ASP A 56 13.21 -8.09 23.82
CA ASP A 56 14.00 -6.92 23.42
C ASP A 56 13.44 -6.22 22.16
N SER A 57 12.31 -6.70 21.60
CA SER A 57 11.59 -5.92 20.59
C SER A 57 11.18 -4.58 21.20
N PRO A 58 11.53 -3.45 20.57
CA PRO A 58 11.12 -2.14 21.07
C PRO A 58 9.63 -2.12 21.29
N THR A 59 9.21 -1.64 22.46
CA THR A 59 7.78 -1.53 22.76
C THR A 59 7.13 -0.49 21.86
N LEU A 60 5.82 -0.60 21.65
CA LEU A 60 5.08 0.36 20.82
C LEU A 60 5.32 1.80 21.30
N SER A 61 5.45 2.01 22.62
CA SER A 61 5.78 3.30 23.23
C SER A 61 7.15 3.84 22.83
N ASP A 62 8.08 2.97 22.47
CA ASP A 62 9.45 3.37 22.08
C ASP A 62 9.51 3.73 20.58
N GLN A 63 8.61 3.17 19.78
CA GLN A 63 8.54 3.41 18.34
C GLN A 63 7.54 4.52 17.98
N PHE A 64 6.50 4.71 18.77
CA PHE A 64 5.41 5.64 18.46
C PHE A 64 5.12 6.54 19.66
N PRO A 65 5.03 7.86 19.48
CA PRO A 65 4.51 8.73 20.52
C PRO A 65 3.09 8.28 20.88
N ALA A 66 2.79 8.23 22.18
CA ALA A 66 1.54 7.71 22.71
C ALA A 66 0.32 8.25 21.93
N PRO A 67 -0.51 7.38 21.37
CA PRO A 67 -1.76 7.80 20.78
C PRO A 67 -2.69 8.29 21.89
N TYR A 68 -3.44 9.32 21.62
CA TYR A 68 -4.60 9.77 22.40
C TYR A 68 -4.57 9.48 23.91
N GLY A 69 -4.05 10.37 24.67
CA GLY A 69 -4.10 10.30 26.14
C GLY A 69 -3.56 11.54 26.81
N GLN A 70 -2.75 12.27 26.12
CA GLN A 70 -2.40 13.63 26.49
C GLN A 70 -3.19 14.56 25.58
N ALA A 71 -4.13 15.27 26.16
CA ALA A 71 -4.83 16.34 25.48
C ALA A 71 -3.77 17.27 24.87
N HIS A 72 -3.49 17.11 23.59
CA HIS A 72 -2.75 18.09 22.85
C HIS A 72 -3.54 19.39 22.98
N ASN A 73 -2.94 20.36 23.63
CA ASN A 73 -3.53 21.67 23.72
C ASN A 73 -3.52 22.27 22.31
N PRO A 74 -4.68 22.36 21.62
CA PRO A 74 -4.70 22.81 20.23
C PRO A 74 -4.12 24.21 20.03
N SER A 75 -3.91 24.95 21.12
CA SER A 75 -3.32 26.27 21.11
C SER A 75 -1.79 26.26 21.04
N SER A 76 -1.11 25.18 21.47
CA SER A 76 0.36 25.12 21.42
C SER A 76 0.85 24.66 20.04
N ASP A 77 0.10 23.82 19.35
CA ASP A 77 0.44 23.35 18.01
C ASP A 77 0.16 24.40 16.93
N ARG A 78 -0.79 25.30 17.19
CA ARG A 78 -1.06 26.43 16.28
C ARG A 78 0.02 27.51 16.30
N ALA A 79 0.81 27.60 17.35
CA ALA A 79 1.87 28.60 17.47
C ALA A 79 3.10 28.30 16.58
N GLY A 80 3.28 27.05 16.16
CA GLY A 80 4.35 26.62 15.24
C GLY A 80 3.96 26.55 13.77
N THR A 81 2.67 26.66 13.46
CA THR A 81 2.13 26.58 12.09
C THR A 81 1.55 27.92 11.65
N SER A 82 2.36 28.98 11.67
CA SER A 82 1.95 30.17 10.92
C SER A 82 1.81 29.80 9.44
N PRO A 83 0.83 30.36 8.71
CA PRO A 83 0.69 30.13 7.27
C PRO A 83 1.99 30.33 6.48
N GLY A 84 2.93 31.12 7.01
CA GLY A 84 4.26 31.31 6.45
C GLY A 84 5.20 30.11 6.60
N SER A 85 5.01 29.21 7.57
CA SER A 85 5.91 28.06 7.73
C SER A 85 5.72 26.96 6.67
N PHE A 86 4.54 26.89 6.08
CA PHE A 86 4.28 26.01 4.93
C PHE A 86 4.75 26.63 3.61
N ALA A 87 4.72 27.95 3.51
CA ALA A 87 5.22 28.66 2.33
C ALA A 87 6.74 28.55 2.18
N ASN A 88 7.46 28.32 3.28
CA ASN A 88 8.92 28.29 3.32
C ASN A 88 9.52 26.88 3.22
N LYS A 89 8.71 25.82 3.14
CA LYS A 89 9.22 24.48 2.83
C LYS A 89 9.13 24.27 1.32
N PRO A 90 10.19 23.74 0.70
CA PRO A 90 10.12 23.38 -0.70
C PRO A 90 8.88 22.54 -0.91
N ASN A 91 8.04 22.93 -1.85
CA ASN A 91 6.87 22.14 -2.19
C ASN A 91 7.36 20.92 -2.93
N ILE A 92 7.51 19.87 -2.19
CA ILE A 92 8.08 18.61 -2.65
C ILE A 92 7.07 17.83 -3.48
N GLY A 93 6.06 18.43 -4.04
CA GLY A 93 5.00 17.68 -4.69
C GLY A 93 4.12 18.45 -5.64
N GLY A 94 4.66 19.37 -6.41
CA GLY A 94 3.87 20.11 -7.39
C GLY A 94 2.82 21.05 -6.77
N PRO A 95 1.95 21.65 -7.57
CA PRO A 95 0.90 22.52 -7.07
C PRO A 95 -0.03 21.73 -6.14
N ARG A 96 -0.36 22.36 -5.02
CA ARG A 96 -1.26 21.78 -4.02
C ARG A 96 -2.62 21.57 -4.65
N MET A 97 -2.97 20.33 -4.86
CA MET A 97 -4.23 19.98 -5.47
C MET A 97 -4.89 18.85 -4.67
N PHE A 98 -6.14 19.06 -4.31
CA PHE A 98 -7.07 18.08 -3.75
C PHE A 98 -6.53 17.26 -2.58
N SER A 99 -6.51 15.98 -2.67
CA SER A 99 -6.08 15.03 -1.66
C SER A 99 -4.58 15.05 -1.32
N SER A 100 -3.85 16.08 -1.75
CA SER A 100 -2.44 16.18 -1.41
C SER A 100 -2.25 16.14 0.11
N PRO A 101 -1.36 15.26 0.61
CA PRO A 101 -0.96 15.28 2.02
C PRO A 101 -0.31 16.59 2.45
N ASP A 102 -0.08 17.54 1.55
CA ASP A 102 0.40 18.88 1.83
C ASP A 102 -0.72 19.89 2.12
N THR A 103 -1.96 19.41 2.26
CA THR A 103 -3.09 20.21 2.74
C THR A 103 -2.72 20.90 4.07
N PRO A 104 -3.06 22.18 4.26
CA PRO A 104 -2.79 22.88 5.51
C PRO A 104 -3.30 22.10 6.74
N GLY A 105 -2.45 21.93 7.73
CA GLY A 105 -2.74 21.14 8.93
C GLY A 105 -2.20 19.72 8.90
N MET A 106 -1.84 19.19 7.74
CA MET A 106 -1.19 17.88 7.66
C MET A 106 0.26 17.94 8.16
N PRO A 107 0.74 16.89 8.83
CA PRO A 107 2.12 16.85 9.32
C PRO A 107 3.12 16.82 8.17
N ALA A 108 4.32 17.27 8.43
CA ALA A 108 5.43 17.14 7.50
C ALA A 108 5.67 15.65 7.19
N PRO A 109 6.01 15.29 5.95
CA PRO A 109 6.45 13.95 5.62
C PRO A 109 7.76 13.61 6.35
N SER A 110 8.17 12.34 6.32
CA SER A 110 9.50 11.94 6.74
C SER A 110 10.57 12.86 6.13
N ALA A 111 11.64 13.08 6.87
CA ALA A 111 12.81 13.77 6.33
C ALA A 111 13.54 12.93 5.25
N LYS A 112 13.31 11.61 5.24
CA LYS A 112 13.85 10.69 4.25
C LYS A 112 12.92 10.54 3.04
N THR A 113 13.51 10.16 1.92
CA THR A 113 12.84 9.85 0.66
C THR A 113 13.53 8.62 0.04
N ALA A 114 13.08 8.16 -1.12
CA ALA A 114 13.75 7.06 -1.81
C ALA A 114 15.23 7.38 -2.19
N TRP A 115 15.64 8.64 -2.16
CA TRP A 115 17.04 9.04 -2.33
C TRP A 115 17.97 8.56 -1.20
N ASP A 116 17.43 8.35 -0.01
CA ASP A 116 18.20 7.83 1.13
C ASP A 116 18.41 6.31 1.05
N PHE A 117 17.77 5.65 0.08
CA PHE A 117 17.76 4.21 -0.09
C PHE A 117 18.19 3.80 -1.50
N LEU A 118 19.32 4.30 -1.94
CA LEU A 118 19.91 3.93 -3.22
C LEU A 118 20.39 2.47 -3.21
N PRO A 119 20.48 1.83 -4.40
CA PRO A 119 21.15 0.54 -4.52
C PRO A 119 22.60 0.59 -4.02
N ASP A 120 23.09 -0.55 -3.55
CA ASP A 120 24.45 -0.67 -3.00
C ASP A 120 25.51 -0.21 -4.02
N GLY A 121 26.41 0.63 -3.54
CA GLY A 121 27.50 1.18 -4.36
C GLY A 121 27.11 2.33 -5.27
N TRP A 122 25.82 2.71 -5.32
CA TRP A 122 25.42 3.93 -6.02
C TRP A 122 25.77 5.15 -5.20
N THR A 123 26.12 6.23 -5.88
CA THR A 123 26.39 7.54 -5.30
C THR A 123 25.47 8.59 -5.92
N THR A 124 25.55 9.80 -5.43
CA THR A 124 24.86 10.95 -6.03
C THR A 124 25.86 11.98 -6.46
N GLU A 125 25.56 12.71 -7.52
CA GLU A 125 26.31 13.88 -7.95
C GLU A 125 25.35 15.06 -8.18
N GLU A 126 25.86 16.24 -7.93
CA GLU A 126 25.21 17.48 -8.36
C GLU A 126 25.50 17.70 -9.84
N THR A 127 24.51 18.14 -10.58
CA THR A 127 24.62 18.39 -12.00
C THR A 127 23.95 19.69 -12.40
N ASP A 128 24.48 20.35 -13.42
CA ASP A 128 23.86 21.53 -14.01
C ASP A 128 22.64 21.13 -14.84
N SER A 129 21.52 21.82 -14.66
CA SER A 129 20.28 21.58 -15.38
C SER A 129 20.44 21.68 -16.90
N HIS A 130 21.30 22.56 -17.36
CA HIS A 130 21.54 22.80 -18.78
C HIS A 130 22.40 21.70 -19.42
N ALA A 131 23.27 21.06 -18.65
CA ALA A 131 24.16 20.02 -19.17
C ALA A 131 23.47 18.67 -19.36
N THR A 132 22.43 18.37 -18.57
CA THR A 132 21.84 17.02 -18.51
C THR A 132 20.35 16.98 -18.80
N GLY A 133 19.67 18.13 -18.81
CA GLY A 133 18.19 18.17 -18.87
C GLY A 133 17.51 17.50 -17.68
N CYS A 134 18.24 17.24 -16.62
CA CYS A 134 17.80 16.50 -15.46
C CYS A 134 17.41 17.45 -14.33
N LEU A 135 16.17 17.35 -13.91
CA LEU A 135 15.69 17.96 -12.66
C LEU A 135 15.82 16.92 -11.55
N GLY A 136 16.92 16.90 -10.84
CA GLY A 136 17.05 16.07 -9.64
C GLY A 136 16.29 16.67 -8.48
N HIS A 137 16.67 16.29 -7.29
CA HIS A 137 16.15 16.92 -6.07
C HIS A 137 16.37 18.44 -6.12
N ASN A 138 15.32 19.24 -5.89
CA ASN A 138 15.42 20.72 -5.95
C ASN A 138 16.34 21.26 -4.84
N ILE A 139 17.63 21.25 -5.11
CA ILE A 139 18.63 21.80 -4.18
C ILE A 139 18.69 23.30 -4.40
N GLY A 140 18.46 24.04 -3.35
CA GLY A 140 18.72 25.47 -3.31
C GLY A 140 17.59 26.39 -3.77
N LEU A 141 16.41 25.87 -4.17
CA LEU A 141 15.24 26.72 -4.35
C LEU A 141 14.48 26.92 -3.04
N THR A 142 14.11 28.16 -2.77
CA THR A 142 13.09 28.45 -1.76
C THR A 142 11.72 28.03 -2.27
N ALA A 143 10.76 27.80 -1.36
CA ALA A 143 9.39 27.49 -1.74
C ALA A 143 8.76 28.59 -2.61
N GLU A 144 9.12 29.86 -2.36
CA GLU A 144 8.64 31.00 -3.13
C GLU A 144 9.19 30.99 -4.56
N GLU A 145 10.45 30.66 -4.74
CA GLU A 145 11.08 30.55 -6.06
C GLU A 145 10.52 29.38 -6.86
N TYR A 146 10.28 28.24 -6.21
CA TYR A 146 9.63 27.09 -6.83
C TYR A 146 8.18 27.40 -7.25
N LEU A 147 7.41 28.06 -6.38
CA LEU A 147 6.04 28.48 -6.68
C LEU A 147 5.98 29.57 -7.76
N ALA A 148 7.03 30.37 -7.89
CA ALA A 148 7.19 31.35 -8.95
C ALA A 148 7.64 30.74 -10.28
N GLY A 149 7.79 29.42 -10.36
CA GLY A 149 8.21 28.69 -11.55
C GLY A 149 9.69 28.82 -11.88
N LYS A 150 10.52 29.27 -10.92
CA LYS A 150 11.97 29.23 -11.11
C LYS A 150 12.45 27.79 -11.14
N LEU A 151 13.34 27.52 -12.07
CA LEU A 151 14.04 26.25 -12.15
C LEU A 151 15.30 26.28 -11.28
N ALA A 152 15.58 25.22 -10.53
CA ALA A 152 16.86 25.09 -9.87
C ALA A 152 17.99 25.02 -10.90
N THR A 153 19.12 25.58 -10.55
CA THR A 153 20.32 25.53 -11.41
C THR A 153 21.14 24.28 -11.15
N THR A 154 21.00 23.67 -9.98
CA THR A 154 21.72 22.48 -9.55
C THR A 154 20.75 21.38 -9.16
N TYR A 155 21.01 20.18 -9.63
CA TYR A 155 20.18 18.99 -9.40
C TYR A 155 21.02 17.81 -8.93
N ILE A 156 20.37 16.85 -8.27
CA ILE A 156 20.98 15.57 -7.95
C ILE A 156 20.57 14.51 -8.95
N ARG A 157 21.53 13.71 -9.38
CA ARG A 157 21.27 12.44 -10.05
C ARG A 157 22.04 11.31 -9.36
N ALA A 158 21.57 10.09 -9.48
CA ALA A 158 22.28 8.92 -9.04
C ALA A 158 23.36 8.53 -10.06
N VAL A 159 24.45 8.01 -9.55
CA VAL A 159 25.58 7.48 -10.33
C VAL A 159 25.76 6.01 -9.96
N PRO A 160 25.38 5.07 -10.86
CA PRO A 160 25.61 3.65 -10.67
C PRO A 160 27.11 3.34 -10.55
N ASN A 161 27.44 2.31 -9.80
CA ASN A 161 28.81 1.79 -9.72
C ASN A 161 29.25 1.06 -11.02
N ASP A 162 28.31 0.55 -11.81
CA ASP A 162 28.56 -0.01 -13.14
C ASP A 162 28.36 1.09 -14.20
N PRO A 163 29.40 1.50 -14.95
CA PRO A 163 29.29 2.50 -15.99
C PRO A 163 28.42 2.07 -17.17
N ASN A 164 28.16 0.77 -17.32
CA ASN A 164 27.30 0.22 -18.37
C ASN A 164 25.86 -0.04 -17.88
N PHE A 165 25.52 0.38 -16.67
CA PHE A 165 24.19 0.20 -16.10
C PHE A 165 23.11 0.75 -17.04
N LYS A 166 22.10 -0.06 -17.26
CA LYS A 166 20.90 0.33 -18.01
C LYS A 166 19.69 0.25 -17.11
N PRO A 167 18.97 1.36 -16.93
CA PRO A 167 17.77 1.34 -16.09
C PRO A 167 16.71 0.43 -16.72
N VAL A 168 15.99 -0.26 -15.88
CA VAL A 168 14.88 -1.13 -16.24
C VAL A 168 13.57 -0.53 -15.77
N THR A 169 13.56 -0.01 -14.53
CA THR A 169 12.35 0.53 -13.89
C THR A 169 12.23 2.05 -14.07
N GLN A 170 10.99 2.54 -13.88
CA GLN A 170 10.75 3.98 -13.88
C GLN A 170 11.52 4.67 -12.73
N LEU A 171 11.64 4.02 -11.56
CA LEU A 171 12.41 4.54 -10.44
C LEU A 171 13.91 4.68 -10.78
N GLU A 172 14.50 3.68 -11.40
CA GLU A 172 15.90 3.73 -11.82
C GLU A 172 16.12 4.83 -12.87
N SER A 173 15.24 4.89 -13.88
CA SER A 173 15.29 5.94 -14.90
C SER A 173 15.20 7.33 -14.28
N ALA A 174 14.24 7.51 -13.36
CA ALA A 174 14.05 8.77 -12.66
C ALA A 174 15.30 9.20 -11.87
N ARG A 175 15.89 8.27 -11.11
CA ARG A 175 17.12 8.53 -10.33
C ARG A 175 18.32 8.89 -11.19
N LEU A 176 18.40 8.35 -12.40
CA LEU A 176 19.42 8.73 -13.38
C LEU A 176 19.13 10.06 -14.09
N GLY A 177 18.01 10.71 -13.77
CA GLY A 177 17.59 11.95 -14.40
C GLY A 177 16.93 11.79 -15.76
N ILE A 178 16.54 10.57 -16.13
CA ILE A 178 15.93 10.25 -17.43
C ILE A 178 14.42 10.47 -17.34
N VAL A 179 13.87 11.27 -18.25
CA VAL A 179 12.44 11.40 -18.48
C VAL A 179 12.02 10.38 -19.53
N THR A 180 11.26 9.37 -19.10
CA THR A 180 10.79 8.30 -19.99
C THR A 180 9.59 8.73 -20.84
N PRO A 181 9.21 7.98 -21.88
CA PRO A 181 7.95 8.21 -22.59
C PRO A 181 6.73 8.15 -21.69
N GLU A 182 6.71 7.23 -20.72
CA GLU A 182 5.63 7.04 -19.75
C GLU A 182 5.47 8.28 -18.86
N MET A 183 6.57 8.86 -18.38
CA MET A 183 6.54 10.11 -17.61
C MET A 183 5.98 11.29 -18.41
N ARG A 184 6.29 11.37 -19.72
CA ARG A 184 5.71 12.38 -20.61
C ARG A 184 4.22 12.17 -20.76
N ARG A 185 3.80 10.92 -20.99
CA ARG A 185 2.37 10.58 -21.10
C ARG A 185 1.61 10.90 -19.83
N VAL A 186 2.18 10.60 -18.67
CA VAL A 186 1.61 10.97 -17.36
C VAL A 186 1.44 12.49 -17.24
N ALA A 187 2.42 13.28 -17.64
CA ALA A 187 2.31 14.74 -17.59
C ALA A 187 1.21 15.28 -18.53
N GLU A 188 0.95 14.62 -19.67
CA GLU A 188 -0.19 14.96 -20.52
C GLU A 188 -1.54 14.70 -19.83
N ARG A 189 -1.63 13.65 -19.02
CA ARG A 189 -2.84 13.28 -18.25
C ARG A 189 -2.99 14.10 -16.96
N GLU A 190 -1.90 14.60 -16.42
CA GLU A 190 -1.82 15.44 -15.21
C GLU A 190 -1.28 16.84 -15.58
N PRO A 191 -2.10 17.69 -16.23
CA PRO A 191 -1.62 18.92 -16.88
C PRO A 191 -1.06 19.96 -15.91
N HIS A 192 -1.14 19.74 -14.61
CA HIS A 192 -0.50 20.53 -13.58
C HIS A 192 0.93 20.09 -13.25
N LEU A 193 1.41 18.97 -13.84
CA LEU A 193 2.75 18.46 -13.68
C LEU A 193 3.52 18.54 -15.01
N THR A 194 4.81 18.86 -14.91
CA THR A 194 5.73 18.70 -16.03
C THR A 194 6.31 17.28 -16.04
N PRO A 195 6.82 16.78 -17.17
CA PRO A 195 7.52 15.49 -17.21
C PRO A 195 8.66 15.38 -16.21
N GLU A 196 9.37 16.49 -15.97
CA GLU A 196 10.47 16.57 -15.01
C GLU A 196 9.96 16.46 -13.56
N GLN A 197 8.83 17.10 -13.26
CA GLN A 197 8.20 16.97 -11.93
C GLN A 197 7.72 15.53 -11.68
N VAL A 198 7.15 14.87 -12.69
CA VAL A 198 6.78 13.44 -12.61
C VAL A 198 8.02 12.59 -12.31
N ARG A 199 9.12 12.81 -13.03
CA ARG A 199 10.40 12.14 -12.79
C ARG A 199 10.89 12.36 -11.36
N ASP A 200 10.89 13.60 -10.90
CA ASP A 200 11.43 13.96 -9.58
C ASP A 200 10.61 13.35 -8.44
N GLU A 201 9.29 13.29 -8.57
CA GLU A 201 8.42 12.62 -7.61
C GLU A 201 8.63 11.11 -7.60
N ILE A 202 8.87 10.49 -8.77
CA ILE A 202 9.23 9.07 -8.85
C ILE A 202 10.59 8.83 -8.21
N ALA A 203 11.60 9.63 -8.52
CA ALA A 203 12.94 9.50 -7.95
C ALA A 203 12.94 9.61 -6.42
N ALA A 204 12.04 10.41 -5.87
CA ALA A 204 11.84 10.58 -4.44
C ALA A 204 10.92 9.50 -3.81
N GLY A 205 10.35 8.58 -4.61
CA GLY A 205 9.47 7.51 -4.12
C GLY A 205 8.07 7.95 -3.73
N ARG A 206 7.65 9.17 -4.10
CA ARG A 206 6.34 9.73 -3.75
C ARG A 206 5.29 9.58 -4.85
N LEU A 207 5.71 9.10 -6.01
CA LEU A 207 4.87 8.82 -7.16
C LEU A 207 5.37 7.54 -7.82
N ILE A 208 4.44 6.73 -8.35
CA ILE A 208 4.75 5.55 -9.15
C ILE A 208 4.00 5.61 -10.48
N ILE A 209 4.56 4.94 -11.48
CA ILE A 209 3.87 4.59 -12.73
C ILE A 209 3.80 3.07 -12.78
N PRO A 210 2.68 2.46 -12.36
CA PRO A 210 2.51 1.02 -12.45
C PRO A 210 2.30 0.62 -13.91
N ALA A 211 3.37 0.17 -14.55
CA ALA A 211 3.37 -0.06 -15.99
C ALA A 211 4.37 -1.17 -16.36
N ASN A 212 3.90 -2.42 -16.28
CA ASN A 212 4.68 -3.57 -16.69
C ASN A 212 5.07 -3.46 -18.17
N ARG A 213 6.32 -3.68 -18.49
CA ARG A 213 6.86 -3.62 -19.85
C ARG A 213 6.11 -4.52 -20.85
N LYS A 214 5.51 -5.62 -20.39
CA LYS A 214 4.68 -6.52 -21.21
C LYS A 214 3.31 -5.93 -21.52
N HIS A 215 2.72 -5.22 -20.55
CA HIS A 215 1.42 -4.57 -20.74
C HIS A 215 1.55 -3.28 -21.55
N LEU A 216 2.63 -2.52 -21.36
CA LEU A 216 2.99 -1.37 -22.20
C LEU A 216 3.12 -1.72 -23.69
N ALA A 217 3.58 -2.94 -23.99
CA ALA A 217 3.66 -3.43 -25.36
C ALA A 217 2.29 -3.79 -25.98
N LYS A 218 1.21 -3.75 -25.18
CA LYS A 218 -0.19 -3.99 -25.60
C LYS A 218 -0.95 -2.67 -25.65
N ASN A 219 -1.91 -2.50 -24.74
CA ASN A 219 -2.88 -1.39 -24.76
C ASN A 219 -2.77 -0.43 -23.57
N LEU A 220 -1.87 -0.67 -22.62
CA LEU A 220 -1.76 0.16 -21.43
C LEU A 220 -1.49 1.64 -21.79
N ASP A 221 -2.34 2.54 -21.30
CA ASP A 221 -2.11 3.99 -21.30
C ASP A 221 -1.53 4.42 -19.94
N PRO A 222 -0.21 4.72 -19.85
CA PRO A 222 0.45 4.99 -18.58
C PRO A 222 -0.24 6.09 -17.77
N MET A 223 -0.36 5.84 -16.47
CA MET A 223 -0.87 6.77 -15.47
C MET A 223 0.02 6.74 -14.23
N CYS A 224 -0.16 7.65 -13.31
CA CYS A 224 0.60 7.68 -12.07
C CYS A 224 -0.30 7.63 -10.84
N ILE A 225 0.26 7.12 -9.75
CA ILE A 225 -0.34 7.12 -8.42
C ILE A 225 0.64 7.80 -7.48
N GLY A 226 0.19 8.81 -6.77
CA GLY A 226 1.05 9.48 -5.79
C GLY A 226 0.55 10.86 -5.41
N ARG A 227 1.29 11.44 -4.51
CA ARG A 227 0.95 12.67 -3.82
C ARG A 227 0.78 13.88 -4.72
N ALA A 228 1.58 13.98 -5.77
CA ALA A 228 1.54 15.10 -6.69
C ALA A 228 0.42 15.00 -7.73
N SER A 229 -0.13 13.81 -7.94
CA SER A 229 -1.21 13.58 -8.90
C SER A 229 -2.59 13.78 -8.26
N LYS A 230 -3.61 13.82 -9.09
CA LYS A 230 -5.01 13.68 -8.63
C LYS A 230 -5.19 12.34 -7.95
N THR A 231 -6.13 12.27 -7.00
CA THR A 231 -6.55 10.99 -6.39
C THR A 231 -7.01 10.03 -7.46
N LYS A 232 -6.57 8.79 -7.36
CA LYS A 232 -6.90 7.71 -8.29
C LYS A 232 -7.92 6.77 -7.66
N ILE A 233 -8.77 6.21 -8.51
CA ILE A 233 -9.77 5.23 -8.12
C ILE A 233 -9.35 3.87 -8.66
N ASN A 234 -9.18 2.91 -7.75
CA ASN A 234 -9.02 1.52 -8.11
C ASN A 234 -10.37 0.80 -8.02
N ALA A 235 -10.73 0.07 -9.05
CA ALA A 235 -11.90 -0.78 -9.07
C ALA A 235 -11.50 -2.23 -8.82
N ASN A 236 -12.12 -2.87 -7.83
CA ASN A 236 -11.92 -4.29 -7.55
C ASN A 236 -12.95 -5.11 -8.32
N MET A 237 -12.50 -6.16 -8.98
CA MET A 237 -13.34 -7.16 -9.62
C MET A 237 -12.75 -8.56 -9.44
N GLY A 238 -13.48 -9.60 -9.82
CA GLY A 238 -12.96 -10.95 -9.75
C GLY A 238 -14.03 -12.02 -9.90
N ALA A 239 -13.67 -13.08 -10.62
CA ALA A 239 -14.47 -14.28 -10.74
C ALA A 239 -14.37 -15.11 -9.45
N SER A 240 -15.47 -15.76 -9.11
CA SER A 240 -15.53 -16.72 -7.98
C SER A 240 -15.98 -18.10 -8.47
N PRO A 241 -15.83 -19.15 -7.67
CA PRO A 241 -16.29 -20.50 -8.06
C PRO A 241 -17.80 -20.60 -8.34
N VAL A 242 -18.58 -19.61 -7.90
CA VAL A 242 -20.05 -19.62 -7.97
C VAL A 242 -20.61 -18.47 -8.80
N SER A 243 -19.80 -17.56 -9.25
CA SER A 243 -20.26 -16.38 -9.99
C SER A 243 -19.16 -15.80 -10.86
N SER A 244 -19.55 -15.38 -12.06
CA SER A 244 -18.72 -14.72 -13.04
C SER A 244 -17.70 -15.61 -13.75
N GLY A 245 -17.52 -15.36 -15.01
CA GLY A 245 -16.55 -16.02 -15.88
C GLY A 245 -15.69 -14.98 -16.62
N THR A 246 -14.81 -15.45 -17.49
CA THR A 246 -13.84 -14.59 -18.21
C THR A 246 -14.52 -13.46 -19.00
N GLU A 247 -15.61 -13.73 -19.70
CA GLU A 247 -16.31 -12.73 -20.51
C GLU A 247 -16.93 -11.64 -19.62
N GLU A 248 -17.52 -12.04 -18.50
CA GLU A 248 -18.13 -11.13 -17.54
C GLU A 248 -17.08 -10.27 -16.83
N GLU A 249 -15.88 -10.81 -16.55
CA GLU A 249 -14.78 -10.02 -15.98
C GLU A 249 -14.26 -8.97 -16.98
N VAL A 250 -14.18 -9.30 -18.26
CA VAL A 250 -13.84 -8.31 -19.30
C VAL A 250 -14.95 -7.25 -19.45
N GLU A 251 -16.23 -7.61 -19.28
CA GLU A 251 -17.31 -6.63 -19.26
C GLU A 251 -17.20 -5.69 -18.05
N LYS A 252 -16.91 -6.23 -16.84
CA LYS A 252 -16.67 -5.43 -15.64
C LYS A 252 -15.48 -4.48 -15.81
N LEU A 253 -14.40 -4.94 -16.43
CA LEU A 253 -13.26 -4.08 -16.78
C LEU A 253 -13.70 -2.87 -17.61
N ARG A 254 -14.44 -3.10 -18.68
CA ARG A 254 -14.95 -2.04 -19.56
C ARG A 254 -15.85 -1.05 -18.81
N TRP A 255 -16.68 -1.55 -17.90
CA TRP A 255 -17.49 -0.72 -17.02
C TRP A 255 -16.64 0.11 -16.08
N ALA A 256 -15.63 -0.48 -15.46
CA ALA A 256 -14.72 0.24 -14.57
C ALA A 256 -14.01 1.39 -15.29
N GLU A 257 -13.44 1.12 -16.47
CA GLU A 257 -12.79 2.15 -17.29
C GLU A 257 -13.79 3.24 -17.74
N GLN A 258 -14.97 2.86 -18.21
CA GLN A 258 -16.00 3.80 -18.68
C GLN A 258 -16.44 4.76 -17.56
N TRP A 259 -16.49 4.30 -16.33
CA TRP A 259 -16.94 5.10 -15.18
C TRP A 259 -15.79 5.74 -14.40
N GLY A 260 -14.57 5.71 -14.94
CA GLY A 260 -13.45 6.47 -14.45
C GLY A 260 -12.58 5.74 -13.44
N GLY A 261 -12.58 4.42 -13.44
CA GLY A 261 -11.57 3.64 -12.75
C GLY A 261 -10.19 3.94 -13.36
N ASP A 262 -9.26 4.36 -12.53
CA ASP A 262 -7.89 4.66 -12.96
C ASP A 262 -7.01 3.41 -12.98
N THR A 263 -7.31 2.44 -12.13
CA THR A 263 -6.71 1.11 -12.10
C THR A 263 -7.76 0.05 -11.78
N VAL A 264 -7.45 -1.21 -12.07
CA VAL A 264 -8.32 -2.34 -11.74
C VAL A 264 -7.51 -3.44 -11.05
N MET A 265 -8.05 -4.03 -9.98
CA MET A 265 -7.50 -5.24 -9.39
C MET A 265 -8.33 -6.45 -9.77
N ASP A 266 -7.67 -7.45 -10.35
CA ASP A 266 -8.21 -8.80 -10.52
C ASP A 266 -8.03 -9.59 -9.23
N LEU A 267 -9.13 -9.75 -8.49
CA LEU A 267 -9.21 -10.51 -7.24
C LEU A 267 -9.86 -11.88 -7.47
N SER A 268 -9.80 -12.43 -8.67
CA SER A 268 -10.38 -13.72 -9.01
C SER A 268 -9.88 -14.84 -8.11
N THR A 269 -10.81 -15.68 -7.66
CA THR A 269 -10.54 -16.82 -6.77
C THR A 269 -11.12 -18.14 -7.28
N GLY A 270 -11.72 -18.13 -8.47
CA GLY A 270 -12.33 -19.29 -9.10
C GLY A 270 -12.35 -19.21 -10.61
N GLY A 271 -12.63 -20.32 -11.26
CA GLY A 271 -12.54 -20.44 -12.70
C GLY A 271 -11.10 -20.64 -13.20
N ASP A 272 -10.89 -20.39 -14.47
CA ASP A 272 -9.55 -20.36 -15.07
C ASP A 272 -8.93 -18.98 -14.86
N LEU A 273 -8.15 -18.85 -13.78
CA LEU A 273 -7.55 -17.58 -13.40
C LEU A 273 -6.56 -17.05 -14.45
N ASP A 274 -5.83 -17.93 -15.11
CA ASP A 274 -4.82 -17.55 -16.08
C ASP A 274 -5.46 -17.03 -17.37
N ALA A 275 -6.49 -17.72 -17.86
CA ALA A 275 -7.25 -17.28 -19.02
C ALA A 275 -8.00 -15.96 -18.73
N THR A 276 -8.59 -15.83 -17.55
CA THR A 276 -9.32 -14.61 -17.15
C THR A 276 -8.36 -13.42 -17.06
N ARG A 277 -7.22 -13.56 -16.40
CA ARG A 277 -6.19 -12.51 -16.29
C ARG A 277 -5.63 -12.12 -17.66
N ALA A 278 -5.33 -13.12 -18.50
CA ALA A 278 -4.84 -12.86 -19.85
C ALA A 278 -5.85 -12.05 -20.67
N ALA A 279 -7.15 -12.38 -20.58
CA ALA A 279 -8.20 -11.65 -21.26
C ALA A 279 -8.38 -10.22 -20.71
N ILE A 280 -8.29 -10.03 -19.40
CA ILE A 280 -8.31 -8.70 -18.77
C ILE A 280 -7.16 -7.85 -19.29
N LEU A 281 -5.92 -8.37 -19.25
CA LEU A 281 -4.71 -7.66 -19.71
C LEU A 281 -4.69 -7.37 -21.22
N GLU A 282 -5.35 -8.18 -22.01
CA GLU A 282 -5.48 -7.95 -23.45
C GLU A 282 -6.44 -6.81 -23.78
N HIS A 283 -7.42 -6.55 -22.94
CA HIS A 283 -8.45 -5.54 -23.18
C HIS A 283 -8.26 -4.27 -22.35
N SER A 284 -7.41 -4.28 -21.33
CA SER A 284 -7.25 -3.15 -20.42
C SER A 284 -6.42 -2.03 -21.01
N THR A 285 -6.87 -0.80 -20.77
CA THR A 285 -6.09 0.42 -21.01
C THR A 285 -5.54 1.03 -19.73
N VAL A 286 -5.93 0.49 -18.58
CA VAL A 286 -5.50 0.92 -17.24
C VAL A 286 -4.63 -0.13 -16.58
N PRO A 287 -3.78 0.24 -15.60
CA PRO A 287 -2.96 -0.72 -14.88
C PRO A 287 -3.80 -1.80 -14.19
N ILE A 288 -3.31 -3.04 -14.25
CA ILE A 288 -3.93 -4.21 -13.63
C ILE A 288 -3.08 -4.68 -12.44
N GLY A 289 -3.73 -4.76 -11.28
CA GLY A 289 -3.15 -5.33 -10.07
C GLY A 289 -3.70 -6.72 -9.76
N THR A 290 -2.92 -7.51 -9.05
CA THR A 290 -3.35 -8.82 -8.53
C THR A 290 -2.88 -9.05 -7.11
N VAL A 291 -3.46 -10.06 -6.46
CA VAL A 291 -3.01 -10.62 -5.19
C VAL A 291 -2.49 -12.04 -5.44
N PRO A 292 -1.22 -12.23 -5.80
CA PRO A 292 -0.70 -13.48 -6.36
C PRO A 292 -0.91 -14.72 -5.47
N ILE A 293 -0.94 -14.53 -4.14
CA ILE A 293 -1.18 -15.65 -3.20
C ILE A 293 -2.50 -16.39 -3.47
N TYR A 294 -3.50 -15.73 -4.07
CA TYR A 294 -4.76 -16.38 -4.41
C TYR A 294 -4.56 -17.47 -5.48
N SER A 295 -3.71 -17.20 -6.48
CA SER A 295 -3.36 -18.18 -7.49
C SER A 295 -2.44 -19.29 -6.95
N MET A 296 -1.57 -18.94 -6.00
CA MET A 296 -0.58 -19.89 -5.44
C MET A 296 -1.22 -21.07 -4.71
N ILE A 297 -2.43 -20.88 -4.16
CA ILE A 297 -3.11 -21.90 -3.34
C ILE A 297 -4.22 -22.64 -4.09
N ILE A 298 -4.52 -22.28 -5.34
CA ILE A 298 -5.57 -22.98 -6.10
C ILE A 298 -5.11 -24.39 -6.44
N GLY A 299 -5.93 -25.37 -6.05
CA GLY A 299 -5.66 -26.78 -6.26
C GLY A 299 -4.53 -27.34 -5.37
N ARG A 300 -4.05 -26.57 -4.40
CA ARG A 300 -2.98 -26.98 -3.47
C ARG A 300 -3.41 -26.74 -2.03
N LYS A 301 -2.75 -27.43 -1.11
CA LYS A 301 -2.88 -27.09 0.31
C LYS A 301 -2.00 -25.88 0.60
N LEU A 302 -2.44 -25.04 1.51
CA LEU A 302 -1.66 -23.87 1.93
C LEU A 302 -0.29 -24.28 2.49
N GLU A 303 -0.24 -25.41 3.18
CA GLU A 303 0.98 -25.95 3.77
C GLU A 303 2.05 -26.33 2.73
N ASP A 304 1.65 -26.57 1.48
CA ASP A 304 2.58 -26.91 0.38
C ASP A 304 3.24 -25.65 -0.23
N LEU A 305 2.82 -24.45 0.19
CA LEU A 305 3.40 -23.20 -0.31
C LEU A 305 4.89 -23.11 0.06
N ASN A 306 5.71 -22.90 -0.95
CA ASN A 306 7.16 -22.80 -0.83
C ASN A 306 7.73 -21.72 -1.76
N GLU A 307 9.01 -21.50 -1.69
CA GLU A 307 9.75 -20.48 -2.44
C GLU A 307 9.59 -20.63 -3.96
N GLU A 308 9.63 -21.86 -4.48
CA GLU A 308 9.50 -22.16 -5.92
C GLU A 308 8.10 -21.77 -6.42
N ILE A 309 7.05 -22.20 -5.74
CA ILE A 309 5.66 -21.89 -6.10
C ILE A 309 5.43 -20.36 -6.11
N ILE A 310 6.01 -19.65 -5.14
CA ILE A 310 5.90 -18.19 -5.05
C ILE A 310 6.55 -17.55 -6.27
N MET A 311 7.82 -17.87 -6.52
CA MET A 311 8.57 -17.24 -7.61
C MET A 311 8.00 -17.59 -8.99
N ASP A 312 7.59 -18.82 -9.22
CA ASP A 312 6.97 -19.26 -10.48
C ASP A 312 5.65 -18.52 -10.73
N THR A 313 4.81 -18.38 -9.69
CA THR A 313 3.54 -17.68 -9.83
C THR A 313 3.75 -16.19 -10.11
N LEU A 314 4.67 -15.54 -9.40
CA LEU A 314 4.98 -14.13 -9.61
C LEU A 314 5.55 -13.90 -11.01
N ARG A 315 6.50 -14.73 -11.45
CA ARG A 315 7.08 -14.68 -12.80
C ARG A 315 6.01 -14.85 -13.87
N HIS A 316 5.16 -15.85 -13.73
CA HIS A 316 4.09 -16.12 -14.67
C HIS A 316 3.14 -14.92 -14.82
N GLN A 317 2.71 -14.32 -13.72
CA GLN A 317 1.84 -13.14 -13.76
C GLN A 317 2.55 -11.90 -14.31
N ALA A 318 3.83 -11.71 -14.00
CA ALA A 318 4.63 -10.63 -14.56
C ALA A 318 4.80 -10.79 -16.08
N GLU A 319 5.01 -12.01 -16.58
CA GLU A 319 5.09 -12.33 -18.01
C GLU A 319 3.76 -12.11 -18.75
N GLN A 320 2.63 -12.33 -18.09
CA GLN A 320 1.31 -11.99 -18.64
C GLN A 320 1.12 -10.47 -18.78
N GLY A 321 1.76 -9.67 -17.90
CA GLY A 321 1.74 -8.21 -17.97
C GLY A 321 1.10 -7.53 -16.77
N VAL A 322 0.91 -8.20 -15.63
CA VAL A 322 0.37 -7.56 -14.41
C VAL A 322 1.27 -6.40 -13.99
N ASP A 323 0.70 -5.25 -13.68
CA ASP A 323 1.41 -4.00 -13.47
C ASP A 323 1.83 -3.77 -12.02
N TYR A 324 1.08 -4.34 -11.08
CA TYR A 324 1.45 -4.28 -9.66
C TYR A 324 0.92 -5.49 -8.89
N PHE A 325 1.71 -5.90 -7.90
CA PHE A 325 1.35 -7.02 -7.01
C PHE A 325 1.08 -6.55 -5.60
N THR A 326 -0.04 -7.00 -5.03
CA THR A 326 -0.27 -6.91 -3.59
C THR A 326 0.41 -8.07 -2.89
N ILE A 327 1.44 -7.78 -2.10
CA ILE A 327 2.25 -8.75 -1.36
C ILE A 327 2.16 -8.45 0.13
N HIS A 328 1.62 -9.39 0.91
CA HIS A 328 1.40 -9.25 2.37
C HIS A 328 2.63 -9.65 3.19
N ALA A 329 3.81 -9.17 2.80
CA ALA A 329 5.06 -9.47 3.51
C ALA A 329 5.18 -8.73 4.86
N GLY A 330 4.34 -7.70 5.10
CA GLY A 330 4.31 -6.93 6.34
C GLY A 330 3.80 -7.70 7.55
N VAL A 331 3.01 -8.76 7.33
CA VAL A 331 2.52 -9.62 8.42
C VAL A 331 3.67 -10.47 8.94
N ARG A 332 4.10 -10.22 10.17
CA ARG A 332 5.17 -10.98 10.82
C ARG A 332 4.62 -11.93 11.87
N LYS A 333 5.34 -13.04 12.12
CA LYS A 333 4.96 -14.00 13.15
C LYS A 333 4.80 -13.35 14.53
N GLY A 334 5.68 -12.43 14.89
CA GLY A 334 5.63 -11.66 16.13
C GLY A 334 4.37 -10.78 16.30
N HIS A 335 3.70 -10.42 15.19
CA HIS A 335 2.48 -9.60 15.23
C HIS A 335 1.23 -10.42 15.62
N LEU A 336 1.24 -11.75 15.38
CA LEU A 336 0.06 -12.59 15.55
C LEU A 336 -0.47 -12.63 16.98
N LYS A 337 0.39 -12.44 17.98
CA LYS A 337 -0.03 -12.36 19.39
C LYS A 337 -1.02 -11.22 19.65
N PHE A 338 -0.92 -10.12 18.87
CA PHE A 338 -1.79 -8.95 19.05
C PHE A 338 -3.15 -9.12 18.37
N VAL A 339 -3.23 -9.98 17.37
CA VAL A 339 -4.50 -10.28 16.67
C VAL A 339 -5.49 -11.04 17.56
N LYS A 340 -5.01 -11.77 18.56
CA LYS A 340 -5.83 -12.59 19.44
C LYS A 340 -6.94 -11.81 20.15
N ASN A 341 -6.71 -10.54 20.42
CA ASN A 341 -7.66 -9.69 21.18
C ASN A 341 -8.61 -8.91 20.27
N ARG A 342 -8.47 -9.02 18.96
CA ARG A 342 -9.33 -8.33 17.99
C ARG A 342 -10.73 -8.89 17.97
N LEU A 343 -11.69 -8.00 17.76
CA LEU A 343 -13.10 -8.36 17.60
C LEU A 343 -13.33 -9.18 16.32
N ILE A 344 -12.68 -8.81 15.21
CA ILE A 344 -12.90 -9.41 13.88
C ILE A 344 -11.70 -10.27 13.46
N GLY A 345 -10.56 -10.16 14.12
CA GLY A 345 -9.36 -10.93 13.80
C GLY A 345 -8.61 -10.41 12.57
N ILE A 346 -8.31 -11.28 11.61
CA ILE A 346 -7.62 -10.94 10.36
C ILE A 346 -8.61 -11.00 9.21
N VAL A 347 -9.06 -9.85 8.71
CA VAL A 347 -10.04 -9.75 7.61
C VAL A 347 -9.38 -9.86 6.24
N SER A 348 -8.10 -9.55 6.13
CA SER A 348 -7.35 -9.72 4.89
C SER A 348 -7.19 -11.21 4.57
N ARG A 349 -7.68 -11.63 3.39
CA ARG A 349 -7.50 -13.01 2.93
C ARG A 349 -6.02 -13.39 2.80
N GLY A 350 -5.21 -12.52 2.19
CA GLY A 350 -3.77 -12.76 2.05
C GLY A 350 -3.07 -12.81 3.40
N GLY A 351 -3.40 -11.86 4.30
CA GLY A 351 -2.87 -11.82 5.66
C GLY A 351 -3.22 -13.07 6.47
N SER A 352 -4.48 -13.54 6.42
CA SER A 352 -4.91 -14.75 7.15
C SER A 352 -4.26 -16.03 6.62
N LEU A 353 -4.08 -16.14 5.29
CA LEU A 353 -3.38 -17.27 4.70
C LEU A 353 -1.92 -17.35 5.15
N LEU A 354 -1.20 -16.23 5.13
CA LEU A 354 0.19 -16.19 5.59
C LEU A 354 0.31 -16.40 7.10
N ALA A 355 -0.61 -15.83 7.90
CA ALA A 355 -0.67 -16.10 9.32
C ALA A 355 -0.81 -17.61 9.62
N LYS A 356 -1.73 -18.28 8.93
CA LYS A 356 -1.90 -19.72 9.05
C LYS A 356 -0.63 -20.48 8.62
N TRP A 357 -0.02 -20.10 7.52
CA TRP A 357 1.21 -20.74 7.03
C TRP A 357 2.34 -20.62 8.07
N MET A 358 2.53 -19.43 8.63
CA MET A 358 3.54 -19.19 9.69
C MET A 358 3.31 -20.06 10.92
N LEU A 359 2.07 -20.24 11.34
CA LEU A 359 1.72 -21.08 12.50
C LEU A 359 1.99 -22.56 12.22
N VAL A 360 1.56 -23.06 11.05
CA VAL A 360 1.75 -24.47 10.68
C VAL A 360 3.24 -24.82 10.58
N HIS A 361 4.03 -23.96 9.95
CA HIS A 361 5.46 -24.22 9.74
C HIS A 361 6.34 -23.76 10.91
N ASN A 362 5.78 -23.05 11.87
CA ASN A 362 6.52 -22.38 12.94
C ASN A 362 7.69 -21.53 12.42
N ARG A 363 7.50 -20.87 11.26
CA ARG A 363 8.49 -20.04 10.56
C ARG A 363 7.98 -18.59 10.43
N GLU A 364 8.87 -17.69 10.08
CA GLU A 364 8.52 -16.33 9.70
C GLU A 364 7.77 -16.33 8.36
N ASN A 365 7.13 -15.22 8.03
CA ASN A 365 6.44 -15.04 6.75
C ASN A 365 7.40 -15.28 5.58
N ILE A 366 7.12 -16.29 4.79
CA ILE A 366 7.95 -16.69 3.66
C ILE A 366 8.17 -15.56 2.66
N MET A 367 7.16 -14.69 2.42
CA MET A 367 7.31 -13.55 1.51
C MET A 367 8.19 -12.44 2.09
N TYR A 368 8.28 -12.33 3.43
CA TYR A 368 9.20 -11.43 4.09
C TYR A 368 10.65 -11.94 3.95
N ASP A 369 10.85 -13.25 4.16
CA ASP A 369 12.17 -13.88 4.03
C ASP A 369 12.72 -13.82 2.59
N MET A 370 11.82 -13.89 1.59
CA MET A 370 12.15 -13.85 0.16
C MET A 370 12.07 -12.44 -0.46
N TRP A 371 12.01 -11.39 0.34
CA TRP A 371 11.68 -10.05 -0.16
C TRP A 371 12.62 -9.57 -1.26
N GLU A 372 13.92 -9.79 -1.13
CA GLU A 372 14.92 -9.38 -2.12
C GLU A 372 14.75 -10.13 -3.46
N ASP A 373 14.48 -11.45 -3.42
CA ASP A 373 14.27 -12.26 -4.61
C ASP A 373 13.00 -11.80 -5.35
N ILE A 374 11.94 -11.47 -4.59
CA ILE A 374 10.72 -10.89 -5.14
C ILE A 374 11.00 -9.52 -5.76
N CYS A 375 11.76 -8.66 -5.10
CA CYS A 375 12.16 -7.36 -5.65
C CYS A 375 12.93 -7.52 -6.97
N ASP A 376 13.88 -8.45 -7.04
CA ASP A 376 14.68 -8.67 -8.26
C ASP A 376 13.81 -9.12 -9.43
N LEU A 377 12.83 -9.99 -9.18
CA LEU A 377 11.84 -10.36 -10.18
C LEU A 377 10.99 -9.16 -10.63
N MET A 378 10.47 -8.38 -9.69
CA MET A 378 9.60 -7.24 -10.02
C MET A 378 10.36 -6.18 -10.79
N ARG A 379 11.62 -5.96 -10.45
CA ARG A 379 12.52 -5.08 -11.19
C ARG A 379 12.67 -5.52 -12.65
N GLU A 380 12.79 -6.82 -12.93
CA GLU A 380 12.96 -7.37 -14.28
C GLU A 380 11.84 -6.94 -15.24
N TYR A 381 10.61 -6.81 -14.75
CA TYR A 381 9.42 -6.49 -15.54
C TYR A 381 8.89 -5.07 -15.32
N ASP A 382 9.49 -4.30 -14.41
CA ASP A 382 8.98 -3.01 -13.90
C ASP A 382 7.58 -3.13 -13.28
N VAL A 383 7.37 -4.19 -12.51
CA VAL A 383 6.17 -4.38 -11.71
C VAL A 383 6.30 -3.59 -10.42
N SER A 384 5.28 -2.83 -10.06
CA SER A 384 5.26 -2.06 -8.81
C SER A 384 4.73 -2.89 -7.63
N PHE A 385 5.19 -2.59 -6.42
CA PHE A 385 4.55 -3.10 -5.22
C PHE A 385 3.29 -2.32 -4.86
N SER A 386 2.25 -3.05 -4.45
CA SER A 386 1.26 -2.64 -3.47
C SER A 386 1.55 -3.44 -2.22
N ILE A 387 2.31 -2.89 -1.24
CA ILE A 387 2.65 -3.66 -0.05
C ILE A 387 1.41 -3.78 0.81
N GLY A 388 0.89 -5.01 0.90
CA GLY A 388 -0.42 -5.30 1.47
C GLY A 388 -0.49 -5.14 2.99
N ASP A 389 -1.58 -4.58 3.48
CA ASP A 389 -1.91 -4.41 4.89
C ASP A 389 -2.72 -5.61 5.41
N GLY A 390 -2.07 -6.74 5.55
CA GLY A 390 -2.70 -7.99 5.98
C GLY A 390 -3.34 -7.94 7.37
N LEU A 391 -2.93 -7.01 8.22
CA LEU A 391 -3.46 -6.81 9.56
C LEU A 391 -4.30 -5.52 9.68
N ARG A 392 -4.82 -5.00 8.56
CA ARG A 392 -5.79 -3.90 8.62
C ARG A 392 -7.00 -4.28 9.49
N PRO A 393 -7.62 -3.33 10.21
CA PRO A 393 -8.83 -3.59 10.97
C PRO A 393 -10.00 -3.92 10.04
N GLY A 394 -10.87 -4.83 10.47
CA GLY A 394 -12.12 -5.15 9.77
C GLY A 394 -13.33 -4.40 10.32
N GLY A 395 -13.13 -3.55 11.31
CA GLY A 395 -14.13 -2.71 11.94
C GLY A 395 -13.47 -1.70 12.86
N LEU A 396 -14.20 -0.66 13.23
CA LEU A 396 -13.66 0.46 14.01
C LEU A 396 -13.12 0.05 15.39
N ALA A 397 -13.61 -1.05 15.94
CA ALA A 397 -13.18 -1.55 17.26
C ALA A 397 -11.72 -2.01 17.28
N ASP A 398 -11.20 -2.45 16.11
CA ASP A 398 -9.84 -2.96 15.97
C ASP A 398 -8.90 -1.92 15.31
N ALA A 399 -9.42 -0.72 15.01
CA ALA A 399 -8.65 0.32 14.33
C ALA A 399 -7.51 0.85 15.19
N THR A 400 -6.36 1.07 14.54
CA THR A 400 -5.17 1.68 15.14
C THR A 400 -4.64 0.86 16.33
N ASP A 401 -4.83 -0.45 16.28
CA ASP A 401 -4.30 -1.37 17.30
C ASP A 401 -2.82 -1.71 17.05
N GLU A 402 -2.22 -2.42 17.99
CA GLU A 402 -0.81 -2.80 17.93
C GLU A 402 -0.48 -3.66 16.71
N ALA A 403 -1.39 -4.55 16.29
CA ALA A 403 -1.17 -5.40 15.13
C ALA A 403 -1.08 -4.57 13.84
N GLN A 404 -2.00 -3.62 13.64
CA GLN A 404 -1.98 -2.71 12.50
C GLN A 404 -0.73 -1.85 12.47
N LEU A 405 -0.36 -1.26 13.60
CA LEU A 405 0.76 -0.32 13.67
C LEU A 405 2.12 -1.00 13.51
N LEU A 406 2.31 -2.20 14.05
CA LEU A 406 3.53 -2.98 13.86
C LEU A 406 3.68 -3.45 12.42
N GLU A 407 2.58 -3.85 11.77
CA GLU A 407 2.62 -4.15 10.36
C GLU A 407 3.00 -2.92 9.53
N LEU A 408 2.43 -1.75 9.83
CA LEU A 408 2.79 -0.50 9.14
C LEU A 408 4.28 -0.17 9.28
N ALA A 409 4.88 -0.41 10.44
CA ALA A 409 6.32 -0.25 10.63
C ALA A 409 7.12 -1.21 9.74
N THR A 410 6.69 -2.47 9.63
CA THR A 410 7.32 -3.45 8.73
C THR A 410 7.13 -3.06 7.25
N ILE A 411 5.96 -2.54 6.89
CA ILE A 411 5.71 -2.02 5.53
C ILE A 411 6.69 -0.89 5.20
N GLY A 412 6.98 -0.02 6.16
CA GLY A 412 8.03 1.01 6.01
C GLY A 412 9.40 0.41 5.74
N GLU A 413 9.83 -0.59 6.51
CA GLU A 413 11.08 -1.32 6.28
C GLU A 413 11.13 -1.96 4.88
N LEU A 414 10.06 -2.64 4.49
CA LEU A 414 9.96 -3.28 3.18
C LEU A 414 10.01 -2.26 2.03
N THR A 415 9.44 -1.08 2.23
CA THR A 415 9.52 0.04 1.29
C THR A 415 10.95 0.47 1.06
N GLU A 416 11.73 0.65 2.14
CA GLU A 416 13.15 0.99 2.05
C GLU A 416 13.95 -0.09 1.29
N ARG A 417 13.70 -1.37 1.59
CA ARG A 417 14.36 -2.51 0.94
C ARG A 417 14.03 -2.58 -0.54
N ALA A 418 12.76 -2.37 -0.93
CA ALA A 418 12.34 -2.33 -2.34
C ALA A 418 12.99 -1.18 -3.10
N TRP A 419 13.09 0.00 -2.51
CA TRP A 419 13.76 1.14 -3.13
C TRP A 419 15.26 0.91 -3.34
N ARG A 420 15.93 0.17 -2.44
CA ARG A 420 17.33 -0.26 -2.65
C ARG A 420 17.48 -1.22 -3.82
N ARG A 421 16.42 -1.93 -4.19
CA ARG A 421 16.38 -2.82 -5.36
C ARG A 421 15.86 -2.14 -6.63
N GLY A 422 15.57 -0.83 -6.57
CA GLY A 422 15.08 -0.07 -7.71
C GLY A 422 13.63 -0.31 -8.08
N VAL A 423 12.81 -0.85 -7.17
CA VAL A 423 11.40 -1.16 -7.40
C VAL A 423 10.50 -0.05 -6.87
N GLN A 424 9.49 0.33 -7.65
CA GLN A 424 8.47 1.30 -7.28
C GLN A 424 7.52 0.70 -6.22
N VAL A 425 7.11 1.52 -5.26
CA VAL A 425 6.27 1.09 -4.13
C VAL A 425 5.10 2.04 -3.95
N MET A 426 3.90 1.50 -3.82
CA MET A 426 2.81 2.06 -3.03
C MET A 426 2.51 1.13 -1.86
N VAL A 427 1.93 1.65 -0.80
CA VAL A 427 1.59 0.89 0.40
C VAL A 427 0.09 0.88 0.62
N GLU A 428 -0.44 -0.23 1.09
CA GLU A 428 -1.84 -0.33 1.47
C GLU A 428 -2.06 0.16 2.90
N GLY A 429 -3.29 0.57 3.18
CA GLY A 429 -3.71 1.00 4.49
C GLY A 429 -5.20 0.82 4.75
N PRO A 430 -5.62 0.98 6.02
CA PRO A 430 -6.95 0.62 6.47
C PRO A 430 -8.04 1.54 5.93
N GLY A 431 -9.24 0.97 5.73
CA GLY A 431 -10.47 1.73 5.48
C GLY A 431 -11.31 1.93 6.74
N HIS A 432 -11.38 0.91 7.60
CA HIS A 432 -12.16 0.95 8.86
C HIS A 432 -11.39 1.70 9.96
N VAL A 433 -11.41 3.03 9.90
CA VAL A 433 -10.74 3.91 10.87
C VAL A 433 -11.72 4.99 11.32
N PRO A 434 -11.90 5.20 12.63
CA PRO A 434 -12.70 6.32 13.15
C PRO A 434 -12.23 7.65 12.57
N LEU A 435 -13.18 8.56 12.30
CA LEU A 435 -12.91 9.84 11.64
C LEU A 435 -11.81 10.65 12.34
N ASP A 436 -11.79 10.64 13.66
CA ASP A 436 -10.81 11.34 14.49
C ASP A 436 -9.42 10.70 14.50
N GLN A 437 -9.27 9.47 14.02
CA GLN A 437 -7.99 8.74 13.93
C GLN A 437 -7.36 8.78 12.52
N ILE A 438 -8.05 9.28 11.53
CA ILE A 438 -7.56 9.34 10.14
C ILE A 438 -6.26 10.15 10.06
N GLU A 439 -6.24 11.34 10.68
CA GLU A 439 -5.05 12.19 10.69
C GLU A 439 -3.84 11.48 11.31
N TYR A 440 -4.06 10.76 12.41
CA TYR A 440 -3.01 10.01 13.08
C TYR A 440 -2.45 8.89 12.19
N ASN A 441 -3.31 8.10 11.55
CA ASN A 441 -2.88 7.04 10.63
C ASN A 441 -2.11 7.62 9.43
N MET A 442 -2.56 8.74 8.87
CA MET A 442 -1.84 9.43 7.79
C MET A 442 -0.47 9.94 8.24
N LYS A 443 -0.36 10.46 9.47
CA LYS A 443 0.92 10.90 10.05
C LYS A 443 1.91 9.75 10.12
N LEU A 444 1.47 8.62 10.66
CA LEU A 444 2.32 7.44 10.81
C LEU A 444 2.77 6.90 9.46
N GLN A 445 1.86 6.73 8.50
CA GLN A 445 2.22 6.26 7.16
C GLN A 445 3.27 7.18 6.50
N ARG A 446 3.07 8.48 6.56
CA ARG A 446 4.01 9.46 5.97
C ARG A 446 5.38 9.42 6.65
N THR A 447 5.42 9.13 7.94
CA THR A 447 6.68 9.03 8.70
C THR A 447 7.37 7.71 8.43
N LEU A 448 6.66 6.59 8.52
CA LEU A 448 7.22 5.25 8.44
C LEU A 448 7.52 4.82 7.00
N CYS A 449 6.65 5.18 6.05
CA CYS A 449 6.80 4.83 4.64
C CYS A 449 7.36 5.97 3.79
N HIS A 450 7.93 7.01 4.40
CA HIS A 450 8.66 8.10 3.75
C HIS A 450 7.89 8.82 2.64
N GLY A 451 6.56 8.85 2.74
CA GLY A 451 5.68 9.50 1.75
C GLY A 451 5.42 8.67 0.49
N ALA A 452 5.70 7.37 0.51
CA ALA A 452 5.24 6.46 -0.55
C ALA A 452 3.74 6.61 -0.79
N PRO A 453 3.25 6.45 -2.02
CA PRO A 453 1.83 6.51 -2.33
C PRO A 453 1.01 5.59 -1.43
N PHE A 454 -0.15 6.07 -0.99
CA PHE A 454 -0.98 5.38 -0.02
C PHE A 454 -2.29 4.94 -0.67
N TYR A 455 -2.50 3.63 -0.74
CA TYR A 455 -3.70 3.00 -1.24
C TYR A 455 -4.56 2.56 -0.05
N ILE A 456 -5.75 3.12 0.09
CA ILE A 456 -6.68 2.77 1.17
C ILE A 456 -7.96 2.18 0.58
N LEU A 457 -8.55 1.26 1.32
CA LEU A 457 -9.96 0.95 1.17
C LEU A 457 -10.74 2.25 1.43
N GLY A 458 -11.78 2.57 0.69
CA GLY A 458 -12.52 3.82 0.86
C GLY A 458 -12.82 4.09 2.33
N PRO A 459 -12.86 5.36 2.78
CA PRO A 459 -12.93 5.69 4.19
C PRO A 459 -14.24 5.18 4.81
N LEU A 460 -14.13 4.10 5.58
CA LEU A 460 -15.23 3.43 6.28
C LEU A 460 -15.22 3.89 7.73
N VAL A 461 -15.63 5.14 7.94
CA VAL A 461 -15.56 5.82 9.25
C VAL A 461 -16.66 5.39 10.21
N THR A 462 -17.53 4.48 9.79
CA THR A 462 -18.61 3.92 10.59
C THR A 462 -18.79 2.43 10.26
N ASP A 463 -19.27 1.63 11.24
CA ASP A 463 -19.66 0.24 11.05
C ASP A 463 -21.20 0.09 11.00
N VAL A 464 -21.89 1.10 10.45
CA VAL A 464 -23.37 1.18 10.49
C VAL A 464 -24.03 0.17 9.56
N PHE A 465 -23.36 -0.16 8.46
CA PHE A 465 -23.89 -1.05 7.42
C PHE A 465 -22.99 -2.27 7.21
N PRO A 466 -23.05 -3.29 8.09
CA PRO A 466 -22.25 -4.49 7.92
C PRO A 466 -22.49 -5.15 6.55
N GLY A 467 -21.41 -5.40 5.82
CA GLY A 467 -21.45 -6.02 4.49
C GLY A 467 -21.79 -5.08 3.33
N TYR A 468 -21.91 -3.77 3.58
CA TYR A 468 -22.18 -2.75 2.58
C TYR A 468 -21.07 -1.70 2.45
N ASP A 469 -19.86 -2.07 2.75
CA ASP A 469 -18.66 -1.21 2.68
C ASP A 469 -18.51 -0.50 1.34
N HIS A 470 -18.95 -1.15 0.25
CA HIS A 470 -18.91 -0.62 -1.10
C HIS A 470 -19.91 0.54 -1.34
N ILE A 471 -20.80 0.82 -0.41
CA ILE A 471 -21.80 1.89 -0.50
C ILE A 471 -21.42 3.09 0.36
N THR A 472 -20.72 2.85 1.44
CA THR A 472 -20.30 3.90 2.39
C THR A 472 -18.92 4.43 2.06
#